data_72ffb150acd450e28a3e2987e07b87bc
#
_entry.id   72ffb150acd450e28a3e2987e07b87bc
#
_cell.length_a   1.000
_cell.length_b   1.000
_cell.length_c   1.000
_cell.angle_alpha   90.00
_cell.angle_beta   90.00
_cell.angle_gamma   90.00
#
_symmetry.space_group_name_H-M   'P 1'
#
loop_
_entity.id
_entity.type
_entity.pdbx_description
1 polymer ?
#
loop_
_entity_poly.entity_id
_entity_poly.type
_entity_poly.pdbx_seq_one_letter_code
_entity_poly.pdbx_strand_id
1 'polypeptide(L)'
;MQMFRSLDIRGLSFFKAFELASKEFKIVKKNGILELILDKKKNFTEDFTKWAKSQGCRISDIEDDPRMVRLFIHKDCRVVKA
;
A
#
# COMPACT_ATOMS: atom_id res chain seq x y z
N MET A 1 -5.64 19.34 3.24
CA MET A 1 -6.52 18.31 2.70
C MET A 1 -5.73 17.03 2.47
N GLN A 2 -6.22 15.91 2.98
CA GLN A 2 -5.53 14.64 2.86
C GLN A 2 -5.77 14.04 1.48
N MET A 3 -4.69 13.62 0.82
CA MET A 3 -4.78 12.97 -0.48
C MET A 3 -5.13 11.49 -0.29
N PHE A 4 -6.03 10.99 -1.12
CA PHE A 4 -6.39 9.58 -1.12
C PHE A 4 -6.28 9.05 -2.54
N ARG A 5 -5.56 7.95 -2.72
CA ARG A 5 -5.46 7.29 -4.01
C ARG A 5 -5.71 5.81 -3.84
N SER A 6 -6.32 5.21 -4.84
CA SER A 6 -6.65 3.80 -4.83
C SER A 6 -6.04 3.13 -6.06
N LEU A 7 -5.46 1.96 -5.87
CA LEU A 7 -4.83 1.21 -6.94
C LEU A 7 -5.24 -0.25 -6.85
N ASP A 8 -5.87 -0.75 -7.91
CA ASP A 8 -6.28 -2.15 -7.99
C ASP A 8 -5.18 -2.92 -8.71
N ILE A 9 -4.51 -3.80 -7.98
CA ILE A 9 -3.41 -4.60 -8.52
C ILE A 9 -3.75 -6.10 -8.54
N ARG A 10 -5.05 -6.41 -8.51
CA ARG A 10 -5.48 -7.80 -8.63
C ARG A 10 -5.16 -8.35 -10.02
N GLY A 11 -4.84 -9.62 -10.08
CA GLY A 11 -4.54 -10.29 -11.34
C GLY A 11 -3.11 -10.08 -11.84
N LEU A 12 -2.32 -9.26 -11.18
CA LEU A 12 -0.96 -8.96 -11.59
C LEU A 12 0.04 -9.85 -10.85
N SER A 13 1.21 -10.07 -11.48
CA SER A 13 2.32 -10.68 -10.77
C SER A 13 2.79 -9.74 -9.67
N PHE A 14 3.49 -10.28 -8.69
CA PHE A 14 4.00 -9.43 -7.60
C PHE A 14 4.91 -8.33 -8.14
N PHE A 15 5.78 -8.68 -9.07
CA PHE A 15 6.72 -7.72 -9.65
C PHE A 15 6.00 -6.54 -10.30
N LYS A 16 4.98 -6.84 -11.11
CA LYS A 16 4.22 -5.78 -11.76
C LYS A 16 3.38 -4.98 -10.77
N ALA A 17 2.77 -5.66 -9.82
CA ALA A 17 2.00 -5.01 -8.77
C ALA A 17 2.88 -4.07 -7.95
N PHE A 18 4.08 -4.51 -7.59
CA PHE A 18 5.02 -3.70 -6.82
C PHE A 18 5.47 -2.47 -7.60
N GLU A 19 5.73 -2.64 -8.89
CA GLU A 19 6.13 -1.53 -9.75
C GLU A 19 5.06 -0.43 -9.77
N LEU A 20 3.80 -0.83 -9.98
CA LEU A 20 2.69 0.12 -10.02
C LEU A 20 2.44 0.76 -8.66
N ALA A 21 2.51 -0.03 -7.59
CA ALA A 21 2.32 0.48 -6.25
C ALA A 21 3.40 1.51 -5.89
N SER A 22 4.64 1.24 -6.28
CA SER A 22 5.75 2.17 -6.02
C SER A 22 5.54 3.50 -6.73
N LYS A 23 5.06 3.45 -7.97
CA LYS A 23 4.78 4.67 -8.74
C LYS A 23 3.65 5.48 -8.11
N GLU A 24 2.57 4.81 -7.71
CA GLU A 24 1.45 5.49 -7.05
C GLU A 24 1.87 6.07 -5.71
N PHE A 25 2.70 5.34 -4.98
CA PHE A 25 3.16 5.80 -3.67
C PHE A 25 3.95 7.10 -3.78
N LYS A 26 4.74 7.25 -4.84
CA LYS A 26 5.49 8.49 -5.07
C LYS A 26 4.58 9.69 -5.33
N ILE A 27 3.43 9.44 -5.93
CA ILE A 27 2.46 10.50 -6.23
C ILE A 27 1.72 10.94 -4.97
N VAL A 28 1.51 10.02 -4.03
CA VAL A 28 0.82 10.33 -2.79
C VAL A 28 1.66 11.29 -1.97
N LYS A 29 1.04 12.39 -1.55
CA LYS A 29 1.73 13.41 -0.75
C LYS A 29 1.81 12.98 0.70
N LYS A 30 2.67 13.64 1.44
CA LYS A 30 2.82 13.42 2.87
C LYS A 30 1.45 13.51 3.57
N ASN A 31 1.19 12.59 4.47
CA ASN A 31 -0.07 12.43 5.18
C ASN A 31 -1.23 11.94 4.31
N GLY A 32 -0.94 11.56 3.05
CA GLY A 32 -1.94 10.93 2.21
C GLY A 32 -2.07 9.45 2.49
N ILE A 33 -3.08 8.85 1.88
CA ILE A 33 -3.35 7.42 2.02
C ILE A 33 -3.35 6.77 0.65
N LEU A 34 -2.67 5.64 0.53
CA LEU A 34 -2.73 4.80 -0.65
C LEU A 34 -3.47 3.51 -0.30
N GLU A 35 -4.56 3.28 -0.99
CA GLU A 35 -5.30 2.02 -0.87
C GLU A 35 -4.82 1.07 -1.96
N LEU A 36 -4.35 -0.11 -1.57
CA LEU A 36 -4.00 -1.17 -2.50
C LEU A 36 -5.05 -2.25 -2.44
N ILE A 37 -5.61 -2.61 -3.58
CA ILE A 37 -6.58 -3.69 -3.68
C ILE A 37 -5.84 -4.93 -4.16
N LEU A 38 -5.77 -5.95 -3.30
CA LEU A 38 -4.94 -7.13 -3.50
C LEU A 38 -5.80 -8.38 -3.70
N ASP A 39 -5.26 -9.33 -4.46
CA ASP A 39 -5.87 -10.64 -4.59
C ASP A 39 -5.81 -11.40 -3.27
N LYS A 40 -6.94 -11.95 -2.84
CA LYS A 40 -6.98 -12.73 -1.62
C LYS A 40 -6.17 -14.01 -1.73
N LYS A 41 -6.10 -14.58 -2.93
CA LYS A 41 -5.37 -15.84 -3.16
C LYS A 41 -3.86 -15.68 -3.15
N LYS A 42 -3.38 -14.46 -3.37
CA LYS A 42 -1.95 -14.16 -3.41
C LYS A 42 -1.56 -13.51 -2.09
N ASN A 43 -0.48 -13.98 -1.50
CA ASN A 43 -0.06 -13.50 -0.19
C ASN A 43 0.76 -12.21 -0.29
N PHE A 44 0.20 -11.22 -0.98
CA PHE A 44 0.91 -9.96 -1.19
C PHE A 44 0.79 -9.00 0.00
N THR A 45 -0.21 -9.21 0.83
CA THR A 45 -0.47 -8.31 1.97
C THR A 45 0.75 -8.18 2.88
N GLU A 46 1.36 -9.30 3.21
CA GLU A 46 2.54 -9.30 4.08
C GLU A 46 3.71 -8.56 3.44
N ASP A 47 3.95 -8.83 2.15
CA ASP A 47 5.08 -8.20 1.44
C ASP A 47 4.89 -6.69 1.34
N PHE A 48 3.69 -6.23 1.01
CA PHE A 48 3.43 -4.80 0.92
C PHE A 48 3.43 -4.13 2.28
N THR A 49 3.02 -4.84 3.32
CA THR A 49 3.09 -4.33 4.69
C THR A 49 4.55 -4.12 5.10
N LYS A 50 5.41 -5.08 4.81
CA LYS A 50 6.85 -4.94 5.10
C LYS A 50 7.46 -3.80 4.33
N TRP A 51 7.09 -3.69 3.05
CA TRP A 51 7.60 -2.60 2.22
C TRP A 51 7.19 -1.24 2.77
N ALA A 52 5.92 -1.07 3.13
CA ALA A 52 5.43 0.20 3.68
C ALA A 52 6.18 0.57 4.95
N LYS A 53 6.38 -0.41 5.84
CA LYS A 53 7.11 -0.17 7.07
C LYS A 53 8.57 0.20 6.82
N SER A 54 9.19 -0.39 5.79
CA SER A 54 10.58 -0.06 5.43
C SER A 54 10.70 1.36 4.91
N GLN A 55 9.62 1.94 4.40
CA GLN A 55 9.57 3.32 3.96
C GLN A 55 9.28 4.30 5.10
N GLY A 56 9.14 3.80 6.31
CA GLY A 56 8.80 4.64 7.46
C GLY A 56 7.31 4.98 7.54
N CYS A 57 6.50 4.27 6.79
CA CYS A 57 5.06 4.51 6.76
C CYS A 57 4.34 3.49 7.62
N ARG A 58 3.09 3.73 7.92
CA ARG A 58 2.32 2.79 8.72
C ARG A 58 1.10 2.32 7.95
N ILE A 59 0.62 1.16 8.34
CA ILE A 59 -0.61 0.61 7.82
C ILE A 59 -1.73 1.18 8.69
N SER A 60 -2.61 1.97 8.08
CA SER A 60 -3.71 2.56 8.83
C SER A 60 -4.86 1.59 9.01
N ASP A 61 -5.05 0.67 8.06
CA ASP A 61 -6.12 -0.31 8.13
C ASP A 61 -5.88 -1.44 7.13
N ILE A 62 -6.46 -2.60 7.41
CA ILE A 62 -6.48 -3.73 6.48
C ILE A 62 -7.91 -4.26 6.49
N GLU A 63 -8.57 -4.20 5.34
CA GLU A 63 -9.93 -4.74 5.21
C GLU A 63 -9.88 -6.06 4.47
N ASP A 64 -10.23 -7.14 5.16
CA ASP A 64 -10.21 -8.48 4.60
C ASP A 64 -11.63 -8.84 4.13
N ASP A 65 -11.85 -8.71 2.83
CA ASP A 65 -13.11 -9.00 2.18
C ASP A 65 -13.02 -10.41 1.58
N PRO A 66 -14.14 -11.15 1.42
CA PRO A 66 -14.09 -12.49 0.80
C PRO A 66 -13.47 -12.55 -0.58
N ARG A 67 -13.49 -11.44 -1.33
CA ARG A 67 -12.98 -11.40 -2.69
C ARG A 67 -11.63 -10.73 -2.82
N MET A 68 -11.26 -9.88 -1.86
CA MET A 68 -10.07 -9.06 -1.99
C MET A 68 -9.59 -8.61 -0.62
N VAL A 69 -8.39 -8.09 -0.60
CA VAL A 69 -7.86 -7.44 0.60
C VAL A 69 -7.57 -6.00 0.24
N ARG A 70 -8.01 -5.07 1.07
CA ARG A 70 -7.71 -3.65 0.91
C ARG A 70 -6.70 -3.25 1.96
N LEU A 71 -5.55 -2.81 1.51
CA LEU A 71 -4.46 -2.41 2.38
C LEU A 71 -4.32 -0.89 2.31
N PHE A 72 -4.49 -0.23 3.44
CA PHE A 72 -4.43 1.23 3.51
C PHE A 72 -3.09 1.65 4.10
N ILE A 73 -2.26 2.27 3.28
CA ILE A 73 -0.93 2.74 3.68
C ILE A 73 -0.99 4.24 3.91
N HIS A 74 -0.76 4.65 5.14
CA HIS A 74 -0.72 6.06 5.48
C HIS A 74 0.70 6.57 5.30
N LYS A 75 0.88 7.49 4.38
CA LYS A 75 2.20 8.04 4.08
C LYS A 75 2.57 9.10 5.13
N ASP A 76 2.66 8.65 6.36
CA ASP A 76 3.13 9.45 7.48
C ASP A 76 4.60 9.13 7.67
N CYS A 77 5.39 9.45 6.67
CA CYS A 77 6.80 9.09 6.66
C CYS A 77 7.56 9.99 7.60
N ARG A 78 7.58 9.61 8.84
CA ARG A 78 8.46 10.26 9.79
C ARG A 78 9.87 9.85 9.46
N VAL A 79 10.70 10.83 9.20
CA VAL A 79 12.12 10.57 9.08
C VAL A 79 12.57 10.14 10.47
N VAL A 80 12.77 8.85 10.63
CA VAL A 80 13.36 8.36 11.86
C VAL A 80 14.83 8.71 11.75
N LYS A 81 15.21 9.69 12.49
CA LYS A 81 16.63 9.96 12.62
C LYS A 81 17.23 8.88 13.48
N ALA A 82 18.13 8.16 12.88
CA ALA A 82 18.94 7.26 13.67
C ALA A 82 19.73 8.06 14.70
#